data_6cd984f521e12c00ab1c564bf2d24c9b
#
_entry.id   6cd984f521e12c00ab1c564bf2d24c9b
#
_cell.length_a   1.000
_cell.length_b   1.000
_cell.length_c   1.000
_cell.angle_alpha   90.00
_cell.angle_beta   90.00
_cell.angle_gamma   90.00
#
_symmetry.space_group_name_H-M   'P 1'
#
loop_
_entity.id
_entity.type
_entity.pdbx_description
1 polymer ?
#
loop_
_entity_poly.entity_id
_entity_poly.type
_entity_poly.pdbx_seq_one_letter_code
_entity_poly.pdbx_strand_id
1 'polypeptide(L)'
;MEMSVSPFKKASALALLLSAALLSTASQAGVMLGGTRIVFDGNKRDAAITVSNTTAQPYMVQTWVNTEADDMTTATPFVSTPPLFRLDPRKEQMVRIQKVAGNLPTDRESVFYFNAQEIPVASEGNANTLKIAMRTRVKLFYRPAGLKGNAMQAPSKLTWSLTQEQGKAVLVVSNPSPFHISFIGVTAKSAGQSVEVNEPTMVAPMSSQRYPLPGFKGTTGEVVFSAINDYGGYSEPQTVPLNR
;
A
#
# COMPACT_ATOMS: atom_id res chain seq x y z
N MET A 1 2.55 -2.50 57.57
CA MET A 1 3.99 -2.90 57.43
C MET A 1 4.46 -2.37 56.11
N GLU A 2 4.89 -1.09 56.09
CA GLU A 2 5.37 -0.43 54.87
C GLU A 2 6.80 -0.85 54.60
N MET A 3 7.02 -1.55 53.48
CA MET A 3 8.35 -1.89 53.01
C MET A 3 8.99 -0.67 52.36
N SER A 4 9.80 0.05 53.14
CA SER A 4 10.63 1.16 52.64
C SER A 4 11.69 0.61 51.70
N VAL A 5 11.53 0.82 50.38
CA VAL A 5 12.54 0.45 49.39
C VAL A 5 13.68 1.48 49.46
N SER A 6 14.86 1.03 49.82
CA SER A 6 16.09 1.81 49.92
C SER A 6 16.33 2.69 48.70
N PRO A 7 16.75 3.98 48.83
CA PRO A 7 17.03 4.87 47.71
C PRO A 7 18.11 4.35 46.77
N PHE A 8 19.03 3.54 47.23
CA PHE A 8 20.04 2.86 46.40
C PHE A 8 19.43 1.87 45.39
N LYS A 9 18.39 1.12 45.76
CA LYS A 9 17.71 0.19 44.85
C LYS A 9 16.90 0.94 43.78
N LYS A 10 16.35 2.12 44.11
CA LYS A 10 15.64 2.97 43.15
C LYS A 10 16.61 3.60 42.12
N ALA A 11 17.80 4.05 42.57
CA ALA A 11 18.84 4.58 41.67
C ALA A 11 19.40 3.52 40.72
N SER A 12 19.61 2.30 41.22
CA SER A 12 20.10 1.19 40.39
C SER A 12 19.04 0.73 39.34
N ALA A 13 17.76 0.71 39.70
CA ALA A 13 16.67 0.39 38.79
C ALA A 13 16.53 1.48 37.69
N LEU A 14 16.68 2.75 38.04
CA LEU A 14 16.63 3.86 37.11
C LEU A 14 17.80 3.85 36.12
N ALA A 15 19.01 3.52 36.60
CA ALA A 15 20.21 3.38 35.77
C ALA A 15 20.07 2.19 34.79
N LEU A 16 19.45 1.08 35.23
CA LEU A 16 19.19 -0.08 34.35
C LEU A 16 18.14 0.22 33.28
N LEU A 17 17.11 0.97 33.58
CA LEU A 17 16.10 1.43 32.63
C LEU A 17 16.70 2.43 31.59
N LEU A 18 17.58 3.32 32.05
CA LEU A 18 18.24 4.30 31.19
C LEU A 18 19.22 3.58 30.21
N SER A 19 19.96 2.56 30.70
CA SER A 19 20.86 1.77 29.83
C SER A 19 20.11 0.91 28.81
N ALA A 20 18.96 0.36 29.16
CA ALA A 20 18.10 -0.38 28.23
C ALA A 20 17.51 0.51 27.11
N ALA A 21 17.22 1.77 27.42
CA ALA A 21 16.74 2.75 26.42
C ALA A 21 17.83 3.16 25.41
N LEU A 22 19.10 3.08 25.78
CA LEU A 22 20.24 3.39 24.89
C LEU A 22 20.61 2.24 23.95
N LEU A 23 20.05 1.04 24.15
CA LEU A 23 20.28 -0.14 23.30
C LEU A 23 19.23 -0.30 22.19
N SER A 24 18.31 0.65 22.01
CA SER A 24 17.39 0.65 20.87
C SER A 24 18.18 0.86 19.59
N THR A 25 18.59 -0.23 18.93
CA THR A 25 19.12 -0.20 17.58
C THR A 25 18.01 0.29 16.65
N ALA A 26 18.16 1.48 16.08
CA ALA A 26 17.27 1.96 15.05
C ALA A 26 17.29 0.95 13.89
N SER A 27 16.18 0.23 13.68
CA SER A 27 15.99 -0.58 12.48
C SER A 27 16.02 0.36 11.29
N GLN A 28 17.11 0.32 10.52
CA GLN A 28 17.23 1.13 9.31
C GLN A 28 16.64 0.34 8.15
N ALA A 29 15.49 0.78 7.65
CA ALA A 29 15.00 0.36 6.33
C ALA A 29 16.05 0.76 5.28
N GLY A 30 16.31 -0.11 4.30
CA GLY A 30 17.28 0.15 3.23
C GLY A 30 16.84 1.28 2.30
N VAL A 31 16.28 0.92 1.15
CA VAL A 31 15.75 1.86 0.16
C VAL A 31 14.27 2.12 0.43
N MET A 32 13.89 3.40 0.45
CA MET A 32 12.52 3.85 0.67
C MET A 32 11.99 4.58 -0.57
N LEU A 33 10.67 4.48 -0.79
CA LEU A 33 9.97 5.25 -1.81
C LEU A 33 9.28 6.47 -1.19
N GLY A 34 9.28 7.60 -1.90
CA GLY A 34 8.63 8.85 -1.49
C GLY A 34 7.11 8.84 -1.55
N GLY A 35 6.49 7.65 -1.67
CA GLY A 35 5.04 7.48 -1.67
C GLY A 35 4.64 6.02 -1.67
N THR A 36 3.39 5.75 -1.26
CA THR A 36 2.81 4.40 -1.23
C THR A 36 2.08 4.05 -2.53
N ARG A 37 1.95 5.01 -3.45
CA ARG A 37 1.35 4.88 -4.77
C ARG A 37 1.79 5.99 -5.70
N ILE A 38 1.57 5.81 -6.99
CA ILE A 38 1.88 6.79 -8.03
C ILE A 38 0.61 7.01 -8.85
N VAL A 39 0.25 8.26 -9.13
CA VAL A 39 -0.80 8.62 -10.07
C VAL A 39 -0.15 9.23 -11.31
N PHE A 40 -0.27 8.55 -12.43
CA PHE A 40 0.18 9.04 -13.74
C PHE A 40 -0.99 9.77 -14.41
N ASP A 41 -0.96 11.09 -14.41
CA ASP A 41 -1.93 11.94 -15.12
C ASP A 41 -1.71 11.82 -16.63
N GLY A 42 -2.72 11.36 -17.37
CA GLY A 42 -2.66 11.19 -18.82
C GLY A 42 -2.44 12.48 -19.61
N ASN A 43 -2.59 13.66 -18.98
CA ASN A 43 -2.22 14.97 -19.58
C ASN A 43 -0.72 15.26 -19.45
N LYS A 44 0.03 14.50 -18.65
CA LYS A 44 1.45 14.69 -18.42
C LYS A 44 2.29 13.71 -19.22
N ARG A 45 3.54 14.08 -19.44
CA ARG A 45 4.49 13.22 -20.18
C ARG A 45 5.08 12.12 -19.30
N ASP A 46 5.19 12.39 -18.01
CA ASP A 46 5.75 11.46 -17.02
C ASP A 46 5.09 11.63 -15.65
N ALA A 47 5.29 10.64 -14.80
CA ALA A 47 5.14 10.71 -13.37
C ALA A 47 6.51 10.45 -12.73
N ALA A 48 6.73 10.92 -11.51
CA ALA A 48 8.00 10.74 -10.82
C ALA A 48 7.79 10.23 -9.40
N ILE A 49 8.76 9.46 -8.92
CA ILE A 49 8.85 9.03 -7.53
C ILE A 49 10.30 9.15 -7.06
N THR A 50 10.49 9.61 -5.83
CA THR A 50 11.79 9.67 -5.19
C THR A 50 12.13 8.32 -4.57
N VAL A 51 13.35 7.86 -4.78
CA VAL A 51 13.94 6.67 -4.16
C VAL A 51 15.04 7.14 -3.26
N SER A 52 14.95 6.88 -1.95
CA SER A 52 15.87 7.37 -0.92
C SER A 52 16.62 6.23 -0.26
N ASN A 53 17.92 6.38 -0.06
CA ASN A 53 18.72 5.49 0.76
C ASN A 53 18.87 6.08 2.17
N THR A 54 18.20 5.47 3.14
CA THR A 54 18.22 5.93 4.53
C THR A 54 19.37 5.34 5.36
N THR A 55 20.22 4.51 4.75
CA THR A 55 21.31 3.80 5.43
C THR A 55 22.67 4.49 5.26
N ALA A 56 23.68 3.92 5.92
CA ALA A 56 25.08 4.33 5.76
C ALA A 56 25.84 3.53 4.69
N GLN A 57 25.15 2.61 3.98
CA GLN A 57 25.76 1.77 2.94
C GLN A 57 25.20 2.14 1.56
N PRO A 58 26.01 2.09 0.49
CA PRO A 58 25.51 2.27 -0.87
C PRO A 58 24.76 1.05 -1.34
N TYR A 59 23.75 1.25 -2.22
CA TYR A 59 23.02 0.19 -2.90
C TYR A 59 23.05 0.40 -4.42
N MET A 60 23.02 -0.69 -5.15
CA MET A 60 22.49 -0.66 -6.51
C MET A 60 20.98 -0.85 -6.41
N VAL A 61 20.23 -0.02 -7.14
CA VAL A 61 18.77 -0.08 -7.15
C VAL A 61 18.31 -0.33 -8.58
N GLN A 62 17.49 -1.37 -8.75
CA GLN A 62 16.81 -1.67 -10.00
C GLN A 62 15.36 -1.23 -9.90
N THR A 63 14.83 -0.58 -10.94
CA THR A 63 13.44 -0.16 -11.03
C THR A 63 12.79 -0.63 -12.32
N TRP A 64 11.51 -1.00 -12.25
CA TRP A 64 10.69 -1.40 -13.40
C TRP A 64 9.21 -1.25 -13.11
N VAL A 65 8.39 -1.35 -14.15
CA VAL A 65 6.94 -1.41 -14.04
C VAL A 65 6.47 -2.76 -14.57
N ASN A 66 5.57 -3.41 -13.83
CA ASN A 66 4.92 -4.65 -14.27
C ASN A 66 3.40 -4.63 -14.03
N THR A 67 2.73 -5.72 -14.43
CA THR A 67 1.29 -5.93 -14.23
C THR A 67 1.00 -6.51 -12.85
N GLU A 68 -0.27 -6.72 -12.54
CA GLU A 68 -0.70 -7.38 -11.31
C GLU A 68 -0.19 -8.82 -11.18
N ALA A 69 -0.02 -9.51 -12.29
CA ALA A 69 0.52 -10.88 -12.34
C ALA A 69 1.95 -10.99 -11.78
N ASP A 70 2.63 -9.87 -11.62
CA ASP A 70 4.00 -9.78 -11.04
C ASP A 70 5.06 -10.58 -11.83
N ASP A 71 4.84 -10.77 -13.10
CA ASP A 71 5.80 -11.39 -14.01
C ASP A 71 6.69 -10.35 -14.71
N MET A 72 7.80 -10.82 -15.28
CA MET A 72 8.75 -9.98 -16.02
C MET A 72 8.58 -10.11 -17.56
N THR A 73 7.64 -10.91 -18.01
CA THR A 73 7.42 -11.24 -19.41
C THR A 73 6.30 -10.44 -20.05
N THR A 74 5.30 -10.07 -19.26
CA THR A 74 4.18 -9.25 -19.72
C THR A 74 4.64 -7.81 -19.92
N ALA A 75 4.68 -7.36 -21.17
CA ALA A 75 5.04 -6.01 -21.50
C ALA A 75 4.03 -4.99 -20.94
N THR A 76 4.53 -3.89 -20.40
CA THR A 76 3.72 -2.76 -19.98
C THR A 76 4.01 -1.53 -20.84
N PRO A 77 3.06 -0.61 -21.00
CA PRO A 77 3.29 0.63 -21.75
C PRO A 77 4.08 1.67 -20.95
N PHE A 78 4.80 1.27 -19.90
CA PHE A 78 5.55 2.16 -19.03
C PHE A 78 6.99 1.70 -18.87
N VAL A 79 7.89 2.67 -18.87
CA VAL A 79 9.30 2.47 -18.54
C VAL A 79 9.71 3.38 -17.39
N SER A 80 10.58 2.90 -16.51
CA SER A 80 11.19 3.71 -15.45
C SER A 80 12.60 4.15 -15.87
N THR A 81 12.98 5.37 -15.55
CA THR A 81 14.27 5.95 -15.90
C THR A 81 14.85 6.73 -14.71
N PRO A 82 16.06 6.40 -14.26
CA PRO A 82 16.94 5.30 -14.70
C PRO A 82 16.44 3.92 -14.23
N PRO A 83 16.60 2.82 -15.03
CA PRO A 83 16.16 1.48 -14.65
C PRO A 83 17.12 0.80 -13.68
N LEU A 84 18.38 1.21 -13.63
CA LEU A 84 19.41 0.73 -12.72
C LEU A 84 20.34 1.89 -12.37
N PHE A 85 20.59 2.09 -11.09
CA PHE A 85 21.45 3.16 -10.59
C PHE A 85 22.09 2.81 -9.24
N ARG A 86 23.22 3.44 -8.98
CA ARG A 86 23.82 3.43 -7.65
C ARG A 86 23.20 4.53 -6.82
N LEU A 87 22.81 4.19 -5.59
CA LEU A 87 22.27 5.12 -4.62
C LEU A 87 23.20 5.18 -3.40
N ASP A 88 23.96 6.24 -3.32
CA ASP A 88 24.92 6.43 -2.23
C ASP A 88 24.23 6.65 -0.87
N PRO A 89 24.95 6.48 0.26
CA PRO A 89 24.40 6.69 1.59
C PRO A 89 23.73 8.05 1.75
N ARG A 90 22.53 8.06 2.33
CA ARG A 90 21.77 9.30 2.62
C ARG A 90 21.46 10.16 1.39
N LYS A 91 21.47 9.58 0.20
CA LYS A 91 21.12 10.24 -1.06
C LYS A 91 19.77 9.80 -1.58
N GLU A 92 19.27 10.57 -2.51
CA GLU A 92 18.00 10.38 -3.20
C GLU A 92 18.20 10.38 -4.71
N GLN A 93 17.39 9.60 -5.39
CA GLN A 93 17.30 9.57 -6.84
C GLN A 93 15.84 9.71 -7.25
N MET A 94 15.54 10.69 -8.09
CA MET A 94 14.25 10.79 -8.74
C MET A 94 14.20 9.80 -9.89
N VAL A 95 13.20 8.91 -9.89
CA VAL A 95 12.90 7.98 -10.98
C VAL A 95 11.66 8.49 -11.71
N ARG A 96 11.77 8.68 -13.02
CA ARG A 96 10.66 9.07 -13.90
C ARG A 96 10.04 7.83 -14.51
N ILE A 97 8.72 7.82 -14.58
CA ILE A 97 7.94 6.79 -15.25
C ILE A 97 7.32 7.43 -16.47
N GLN A 98 7.65 6.92 -17.65
CA GLN A 98 7.18 7.45 -18.92
C GLN A 98 6.27 6.43 -19.60
N LYS A 99 5.16 6.92 -20.16
CA LYS A 99 4.32 6.11 -21.04
C LYS A 99 4.98 6.07 -22.42
N VAL A 100 5.29 4.86 -22.89
CA VAL A 100 5.85 4.64 -24.23
C VAL A 100 4.72 4.31 -25.23
N ALA A 101 4.60 3.13 -25.71
CA ALA A 101 3.54 2.74 -26.64
C ALA A 101 2.54 1.81 -25.93
N GLY A 102 1.29 1.81 -26.38
CA GLY A 102 0.28 0.89 -25.88
C GLY A 102 -1.09 1.56 -25.78
N ASN A 103 -2.11 0.80 -26.14
CA ASN A 103 -3.49 1.21 -26.02
C ASN A 103 -4.00 0.87 -24.60
N LEU A 104 -4.40 1.88 -23.86
CA LEU A 104 -5.05 1.75 -22.58
C LEU A 104 -6.48 2.27 -22.68
N PRO A 105 -7.42 1.76 -21.86
CA PRO A 105 -8.75 2.32 -21.76
C PRO A 105 -8.70 3.84 -21.54
N THR A 106 -9.58 4.57 -22.20
CA THR A 106 -9.68 6.04 -22.08
C THR A 106 -10.84 6.48 -21.21
N ASP A 107 -11.72 5.54 -20.85
CA ASP A 107 -12.93 5.76 -20.07
C ASP A 107 -12.76 5.45 -18.57
N ARG A 108 -11.62 4.87 -18.19
CA ARG A 108 -11.32 4.45 -16.80
C ARG A 108 -9.84 4.39 -16.52
N GLU A 109 -9.46 4.37 -15.26
CA GLU A 109 -8.10 4.11 -14.82
C GLU A 109 -7.63 2.71 -15.19
N SER A 110 -6.33 2.58 -15.40
CA SER A 110 -5.61 1.31 -15.46
C SER A 110 -4.59 1.22 -14.33
N VAL A 111 -4.39 0.03 -13.76
CA VAL A 111 -3.43 -0.19 -12.68
C VAL A 111 -2.25 -1.01 -13.16
N PHE A 112 -1.07 -0.58 -12.74
CA PHE A 112 0.23 -1.23 -12.89
C PHE A 112 0.96 -1.16 -11.56
N TYR A 113 2.18 -1.70 -11.51
CA TYR A 113 2.97 -1.69 -10.29
C TYR A 113 4.39 -1.24 -10.58
N PHE A 114 4.82 -0.19 -9.89
CA PHE A 114 6.20 0.24 -9.87
C PHE A 114 6.94 -0.54 -8.81
N ASN A 115 8.13 -1.02 -9.16
CA ASN A 115 9.02 -1.79 -8.30
C ASN A 115 10.34 -1.07 -8.14
N ALA A 116 10.89 -1.10 -6.93
CA ALA A 116 12.26 -0.73 -6.63
C ALA A 116 12.88 -1.86 -5.80
N GLN A 117 13.96 -2.44 -6.30
CA GLN A 117 14.65 -3.56 -5.67
C GLN A 117 16.09 -3.17 -5.35
N GLU A 118 16.48 -3.40 -4.11
CA GLU A 118 17.86 -3.31 -3.67
C GLU A 118 18.66 -4.49 -4.21
N ILE A 119 19.85 -4.21 -4.70
CA ILE A 119 20.84 -5.21 -5.03
C ILE A 119 22.00 -5.02 -4.06
N PRO A 120 22.15 -5.90 -3.05
CA PRO A 120 23.23 -5.77 -2.07
C PRO A 120 24.60 -5.87 -2.74
N VAL A 121 25.56 -5.07 -2.27
CA VAL A 121 26.94 -5.16 -2.72
C VAL A 121 27.51 -6.53 -2.36
N ALA A 122 28.26 -7.12 -3.28
CA ALA A 122 28.97 -8.37 -3.00
C ALA A 122 29.98 -8.13 -1.86
N SER A 123 29.88 -8.89 -0.78
CA SER A 123 30.92 -8.92 0.25
C SER A 123 32.06 -9.80 -0.24
N GLU A 124 33.26 -9.29 -0.22
CA GLU A 124 34.48 -10.10 -0.38
C GLU A 124 34.71 -10.84 0.94
N GLY A 125 34.70 -12.19 0.90
CA GLY A 125 35.01 -13.05 2.03
C GLY A 125 34.12 -14.29 2.15
N ASN A 126 34.68 -15.37 2.71
CA ASN A 126 34.03 -16.67 2.96
C ASN A 126 33.12 -16.67 4.21
N ALA A 127 32.59 -15.57 4.65
CA ALA A 127 31.69 -15.54 5.78
C ALA A 127 30.32 -16.11 5.40
N ASN A 128 29.79 -16.98 6.24
CA ASN A 128 28.42 -17.49 6.11
C ASN A 128 27.42 -16.38 6.43
N THR A 129 27.19 -15.47 5.47
CA THR A 129 26.36 -14.29 5.62
C THR A 129 25.06 -14.43 4.83
N LEU A 130 23.92 -14.23 5.49
CA LEU A 130 22.61 -14.10 4.83
C LEU A 130 22.54 -12.71 4.18
N LYS A 131 22.34 -12.67 2.85
CA LYS A 131 22.06 -11.43 2.12
C LYS A 131 20.57 -11.36 1.81
N ILE A 132 19.94 -10.29 2.26
CA ILE A 132 18.53 -10.02 2.01
C ILE A 132 18.44 -8.89 1.00
N ALA A 133 17.76 -9.13 -0.13
CA ALA A 133 17.39 -8.11 -1.11
C ALA A 133 15.94 -7.72 -0.84
N MET A 134 15.70 -6.45 -0.55
CA MET A 134 14.35 -5.91 -0.35
C MET A 134 13.80 -5.39 -1.67
N ARG A 135 12.53 -5.70 -1.95
CA ARG A 135 11.78 -5.14 -3.06
C ARG A 135 10.55 -4.41 -2.52
N THR A 136 10.43 -3.14 -2.84
CA THR A 136 9.23 -2.35 -2.57
C THR A 136 8.41 -2.26 -3.84
N ARG A 137 7.13 -2.64 -3.77
CA ARG A 137 6.18 -2.64 -4.88
C ARG A 137 5.00 -1.75 -4.53
N VAL A 138 4.74 -0.71 -5.35
CA VAL A 138 3.65 0.23 -5.15
C VAL A 138 2.75 0.32 -6.38
N LYS A 139 1.48 0.62 -6.19
CA LYS A 139 0.51 0.78 -7.28
C LYS A 139 0.83 2.01 -8.13
N LEU A 140 0.76 1.86 -9.44
CA LEU A 140 0.83 2.93 -10.43
C LEU A 140 -0.53 3.00 -11.13
N PHE A 141 -1.28 4.07 -10.89
CA PHE A 141 -2.56 4.31 -11.54
C PHE A 141 -2.34 5.22 -12.74
N TYR A 142 -2.63 4.71 -13.94
CA TYR A 142 -2.73 5.56 -15.13
C TYR A 142 -4.14 6.12 -15.21
N ARG A 143 -4.24 7.44 -15.17
CA ARG A 143 -5.50 8.18 -15.23
C ARG A 143 -5.59 8.91 -16.57
N PRO A 144 -6.41 8.42 -17.52
CA PRO A 144 -6.54 9.03 -18.84
C PRO A 144 -6.97 10.49 -18.77
N ALA A 145 -6.55 11.28 -19.75
CA ALA A 145 -7.03 12.64 -19.92
C ALA A 145 -8.55 12.66 -20.13
N GLY A 146 -9.22 13.64 -19.53
CA GLY A 146 -10.67 13.83 -19.72
C GLY A 146 -11.58 12.87 -18.93
N LEU A 147 -11.02 12.06 -18.01
CA LEU A 147 -11.81 11.19 -17.16
C LEU A 147 -12.78 11.98 -16.30
N LYS A 148 -14.08 11.64 -16.36
CA LYS A 148 -15.12 12.36 -15.64
C LYS A 148 -15.14 12.01 -14.16
N GLY A 149 -15.33 13.02 -13.31
CA GLY A 149 -15.47 12.86 -11.86
C GLY A 149 -14.18 13.19 -11.10
N ASN A 150 -14.18 12.81 -9.82
CA ASN A 150 -13.07 13.08 -8.91
C ASN A 150 -12.76 11.83 -8.10
N ALA A 151 -11.51 11.39 -8.12
CA ALA A 151 -11.05 10.19 -7.40
C ALA A 151 -11.26 10.30 -5.89
N MET A 152 -11.10 11.51 -5.31
CA MET A 152 -11.32 11.74 -3.87
C MET A 152 -12.79 11.57 -3.46
N GLN A 153 -13.73 11.75 -4.40
CA GLN A 153 -15.15 11.59 -4.17
C GLN A 153 -15.67 10.21 -4.60
N ALA A 154 -14.87 9.42 -5.30
CA ALA A 154 -15.30 8.11 -5.80
C ALA A 154 -15.72 7.15 -4.69
N PRO A 155 -15.08 7.10 -3.51
CA PRO A 155 -15.50 6.22 -2.42
C PRO A 155 -16.94 6.45 -1.95
N SER A 156 -17.45 7.68 -1.98
CA SER A 156 -18.84 7.98 -1.57
C SER A 156 -19.90 7.49 -2.55
N LYS A 157 -19.50 7.02 -3.74
CA LYS A 157 -20.39 6.47 -4.76
C LYS A 157 -20.48 4.94 -4.72
N LEU A 158 -19.72 4.30 -3.85
CA LEU A 158 -19.78 2.86 -3.67
C LEU A 158 -21.15 2.43 -3.16
N THR A 159 -21.66 1.35 -3.71
CA THR A 159 -22.84 0.68 -3.17
C THR A 159 -22.45 -0.67 -2.58
N TRP A 160 -23.09 -1.02 -1.47
CA TRP A 160 -22.77 -2.22 -0.72
C TRP A 160 -24.03 -3.08 -0.58
N SER A 161 -23.89 -4.36 -0.82
CA SER A 161 -24.97 -5.33 -0.64
C SER A 161 -24.46 -6.60 0.02
N LEU A 162 -25.39 -7.32 0.61
CA LEU A 162 -25.14 -8.62 1.23
C LEU A 162 -25.77 -9.71 0.40
N THR A 163 -25.02 -10.76 0.11
CA THR A 163 -25.50 -11.95 -0.58
C THR A 163 -25.09 -13.21 0.19
N GLN A 164 -25.59 -14.36 -0.24
CA GLN A 164 -25.18 -15.65 0.29
C GLN A 164 -24.61 -16.53 -0.82
N GLU A 165 -23.47 -17.13 -0.56
CA GLU A 165 -22.86 -18.12 -1.44
C GLU A 165 -22.58 -19.39 -0.62
N GLN A 166 -23.15 -20.49 -1.06
CA GLN A 166 -23.05 -21.78 -0.37
C GLN A 166 -23.40 -21.68 1.13
N GLY A 167 -24.45 -20.89 1.47
CA GLY A 167 -24.89 -20.68 2.86
C GLY A 167 -24.00 -19.77 3.70
N LYS A 168 -22.99 -19.14 3.12
CA LYS A 168 -22.09 -18.18 3.80
C LYS A 168 -22.39 -16.76 3.34
N ALA A 169 -22.33 -15.82 4.26
CA ALA A 169 -22.50 -14.40 3.97
C ALA A 169 -21.31 -13.86 3.15
N VAL A 170 -21.62 -13.08 2.13
CA VAL A 170 -20.64 -12.41 1.26
C VAL A 170 -21.05 -10.96 1.12
N LEU A 171 -20.15 -10.06 1.45
CA LEU A 171 -20.27 -8.63 1.22
C LEU A 171 -19.87 -8.33 -0.22
N VAL A 172 -20.72 -7.63 -0.95
CA VAL A 172 -20.44 -7.19 -2.33
C VAL A 172 -20.37 -5.68 -2.36
N VAL A 173 -19.27 -5.17 -2.87
CA VAL A 173 -19.10 -3.74 -3.19
C VAL A 173 -19.18 -3.55 -4.69
N SER A 174 -19.94 -2.55 -5.14
CA SER A 174 -19.99 -2.14 -6.54
C SER A 174 -19.43 -0.71 -6.67
N ASN A 175 -18.51 -0.56 -7.59
CA ASN A 175 -17.85 0.71 -7.90
C ASN A 175 -18.31 1.20 -9.28
N PRO A 176 -19.26 2.15 -9.35
CA PRO A 176 -19.70 2.71 -10.62
C PRO A 176 -18.76 3.77 -11.18
N SER A 177 -17.74 4.15 -10.42
CA SER A 177 -16.80 5.21 -10.81
C SER A 177 -15.72 4.70 -11.76
N PRO A 178 -15.08 5.59 -12.53
CA PRO A 178 -13.96 5.22 -13.40
C PRO A 178 -12.62 5.12 -12.65
N PHE A 179 -12.60 5.18 -11.32
CA PHE A 179 -11.41 5.16 -10.49
C PHE A 179 -11.30 3.86 -9.71
N HIS A 180 -10.07 3.40 -9.47
CA HIS A 180 -9.80 2.33 -8.52
C HIS A 180 -9.99 2.82 -7.09
N ILE A 181 -10.55 1.99 -6.22
CA ILE A 181 -10.70 2.32 -4.81
C ILE A 181 -10.01 1.25 -3.97
N SER A 182 -8.97 1.66 -3.24
CA SER A 182 -8.25 0.82 -2.28
C SER A 182 -8.75 1.10 -0.87
N PHE A 183 -8.92 0.06 -0.06
CA PHE A 183 -9.38 0.17 1.33
C PHE A 183 -8.22 -0.01 2.30
N ILE A 184 -8.30 0.66 3.45
CA ILE A 184 -7.48 0.35 4.63
C ILE A 184 -8.24 -0.58 5.59
N GLY A 185 -9.56 -0.51 5.61
CA GLY A 185 -10.43 -1.35 6.40
C GLY A 185 -11.86 -1.33 5.87
N VAL A 186 -12.54 -2.45 6.03
CA VAL A 186 -13.97 -2.63 5.71
C VAL A 186 -14.59 -3.50 6.80
N THR A 187 -15.64 -3.02 7.42
CA THR A 187 -16.34 -3.71 8.51
C THR A 187 -17.84 -3.76 8.23
N ALA A 188 -18.41 -4.94 8.22
CA ALA A 188 -19.87 -5.15 8.16
C ALA A 188 -20.43 -5.20 9.58
N LYS A 189 -21.53 -4.47 9.84
CA LYS A 189 -22.22 -4.40 11.13
C LYS A 189 -23.70 -4.75 10.98
N SER A 190 -24.22 -5.51 11.91
CA SER A 190 -25.66 -5.86 12.00
C SER A 190 -26.01 -6.30 13.41
N ALA A 191 -27.11 -5.79 13.99
CA ALA A 191 -27.73 -6.27 15.23
C ALA A 191 -26.76 -6.72 16.35
N GLY A 192 -25.78 -5.85 16.67
CA GLY A 192 -24.76 -6.15 17.68
C GLY A 192 -23.59 -7.03 17.24
N GLN A 193 -23.56 -7.47 15.99
CA GLN A 193 -22.45 -8.18 15.39
C GLN A 193 -21.62 -7.23 14.52
N SER A 194 -20.28 -7.36 14.60
CA SER A 194 -19.32 -6.62 13.78
C SER A 194 -18.28 -7.61 13.22
N VAL A 195 -18.14 -7.68 11.91
CA VAL A 195 -17.17 -8.56 11.23
C VAL A 195 -16.33 -7.73 10.29
N GLU A 196 -15.03 -7.75 10.50
CA GLU A 196 -14.05 -7.09 9.65
C GLU A 196 -13.70 -7.99 8.46
N VAL A 197 -13.58 -7.39 7.27
CA VAL A 197 -13.09 -8.07 6.07
C VAL A 197 -11.58 -8.23 6.21
N ASN A 198 -11.11 -9.46 6.15
CA ASN A 198 -9.68 -9.72 6.17
C ASN A 198 -9.05 -9.27 4.85
N GLU A 199 -8.04 -8.38 4.93
CA GLU A 199 -7.27 -7.87 3.79
C GLU A 199 -8.15 -7.43 2.59
N PRO A 200 -8.99 -6.39 2.75
CA PRO A 200 -9.89 -5.98 1.69
C PRO A 200 -9.11 -5.56 0.44
N THR A 201 -9.31 -6.31 -0.64
CA THR A 201 -8.69 -6.02 -1.93
C THR A 201 -9.27 -4.77 -2.56
N MET A 202 -8.49 -4.14 -3.45
CA MET A 202 -8.93 -2.98 -4.23
C MET A 202 -10.10 -3.35 -5.15
N VAL A 203 -11.09 -2.46 -5.27
CA VAL A 203 -12.14 -2.59 -6.28
C VAL A 203 -11.79 -1.79 -7.53
N ALA A 204 -11.83 -2.45 -8.69
CA ALA A 204 -11.52 -1.84 -9.97
C ALA A 204 -12.63 -0.89 -10.45
N PRO A 205 -12.34 0.00 -11.41
CA PRO A 205 -13.35 0.87 -12.03
C PRO A 205 -14.49 0.09 -12.66
N MET A 206 -15.72 0.59 -12.53
CA MET A 206 -16.92 0.02 -13.18
C MET A 206 -17.05 -1.48 -12.95
N SER A 207 -16.74 -1.94 -11.74
CA SER A 207 -16.72 -3.35 -11.37
C SER A 207 -17.24 -3.59 -9.97
N SER A 208 -17.37 -4.86 -9.60
CA SER A 208 -17.75 -5.28 -8.25
C SER A 208 -16.69 -6.20 -7.67
N GLN A 209 -16.51 -6.14 -6.35
CA GLN A 209 -15.63 -7.01 -5.58
C GLN A 209 -16.45 -7.74 -4.50
N ARG A 210 -16.04 -8.96 -4.17
CA ARG A 210 -16.72 -9.83 -3.22
C ARG A 210 -15.79 -10.15 -2.06
N TYR A 211 -16.30 -10.02 -0.85
CA TYR A 211 -15.56 -10.30 0.37
C TYR A 211 -16.32 -11.32 1.22
N PRO A 212 -15.76 -12.49 1.49
CA PRO A 212 -16.37 -13.44 2.43
C PRO A 212 -16.48 -12.82 3.82
N LEU A 213 -17.64 -13.05 4.48
CA LEU A 213 -17.91 -12.62 5.86
C LEU A 213 -18.14 -13.86 6.74
N PRO A 214 -17.09 -14.54 7.17
CA PRO A 214 -17.24 -15.76 7.98
C PRO A 214 -17.93 -15.43 9.31
N GLY A 215 -18.98 -16.20 9.63
CA GLY A 215 -19.73 -16.04 10.88
C GLY A 215 -20.73 -14.89 10.92
N PHE A 216 -20.82 -14.05 9.89
CA PHE A 216 -21.82 -12.98 9.83
C PHE A 216 -23.22 -13.57 9.60
N LYS A 217 -24.17 -13.23 10.48
CA LYS A 217 -25.55 -13.76 10.46
C LYS A 217 -26.59 -12.69 10.11
N GLY A 218 -26.17 -11.44 9.96
CA GLY A 218 -27.08 -10.34 9.63
C GLY A 218 -27.63 -10.46 8.22
N THR A 219 -28.88 -10.03 8.03
CA THR A 219 -29.54 -9.89 6.71
C THR A 219 -29.66 -8.44 6.30
N THR A 220 -29.45 -7.51 7.22
CA THR A 220 -29.47 -6.06 7.05
C THR A 220 -28.39 -5.47 7.94
N GLY A 221 -28.01 -4.21 7.70
CA GLY A 221 -27.04 -3.54 8.53
C GLY A 221 -26.34 -2.40 7.79
N GLU A 222 -25.11 -2.15 8.16
CA GLU A 222 -24.28 -1.10 7.59
C GLU A 222 -22.85 -1.60 7.34
N VAL A 223 -22.16 -0.94 6.44
CA VAL A 223 -20.72 -1.10 6.23
C VAL A 223 -20.01 0.18 6.65
N VAL A 224 -18.96 0.01 7.44
CA VAL A 224 -18.02 1.08 7.76
C VAL A 224 -16.73 0.81 7.01
N PHE A 225 -16.25 1.76 6.24
CA PHE A 225 -15.02 1.61 5.48
C PHE A 225 -14.23 2.92 5.39
N SER A 226 -12.92 2.80 5.20
CA SER A 226 -12.01 3.91 4.88
C SER A 226 -11.21 3.58 3.63
N ALA A 227 -11.10 4.54 2.72
CA ALA A 227 -10.38 4.41 1.48
C ALA A 227 -9.02 5.12 1.55
N ILE A 228 -8.09 4.67 0.71
CA ILE A 228 -6.76 5.26 0.59
C ILE A 228 -6.78 6.22 -0.61
N ASN A 229 -6.46 7.48 -0.39
CA ASN A 229 -6.47 8.54 -1.40
C ASN A 229 -5.20 8.54 -2.29
N ASP A 230 -5.15 9.42 -3.29
CA ASP A 230 -4.04 9.54 -4.24
C ASP A 230 -2.69 9.86 -3.59
N TYR A 231 -2.68 10.46 -2.42
CA TYR A 231 -1.48 10.81 -1.65
C TYR A 231 -1.05 9.72 -0.66
N GLY A 232 -1.80 8.62 -0.59
CA GLY A 232 -1.53 7.51 0.35
C GLY A 232 -2.10 7.73 1.75
N GLY A 233 -2.79 8.85 1.99
CA GLY A 233 -3.54 9.11 3.22
C GLY A 233 -4.89 8.38 3.23
N TYR A 234 -5.50 8.31 4.41
CA TYR A 234 -6.78 7.63 4.61
C TYR A 234 -7.93 8.64 4.61
N SER A 235 -9.08 8.23 4.06
CA SER A 235 -10.32 8.99 4.22
C SER A 235 -10.86 8.79 5.63
N GLU A 236 -11.65 9.75 6.11
CA GLU A 236 -12.52 9.52 7.26
C GLU A 236 -13.40 8.28 7.01
N PRO A 237 -13.70 7.50 8.08
CA PRO A 237 -14.59 6.36 7.97
C PRO A 237 -15.97 6.77 7.43
N GLN A 238 -16.43 6.07 6.41
CA GLN A 238 -17.77 6.27 5.84
C GLN A 238 -18.66 5.11 6.28
N THR A 239 -19.90 5.44 6.67
CA THR A 239 -20.92 4.46 7.03
C THR A 239 -22.02 4.48 5.98
N VAL A 240 -22.30 3.33 5.39
CA VAL A 240 -23.27 3.17 4.31
C VAL A 240 -24.20 1.98 4.62
N PRO A 241 -25.52 2.11 4.40
CA PRO A 241 -26.43 1.00 4.62
C PRO A 241 -26.13 -0.16 3.64
N LEU A 242 -26.33 -1.39 4.10
CA LEU A 242 -26.33 -2.58 3.27
C LEU A 242 -27.65 -2.69 2.51
N ASN A 243 -27.58 -2.65 1.19
CA ASN A 243 -28.69 -2.95 0.31
C ASN A 243 -28.89 -4.48 0.20
N ARG A 244 -30.13 -4.89 -0.03
CA ARG A 244 -30.47 -6.28 -0.38
C ARG A 244 -30.33 -6.52 -1.86
#